data_50c8489fc1eb853fc70511c0f4d96d23
#
_entry.id   50c8489fc1eb853fc70511c0f4d96d23
#
_cell.length_a   1.000
_cell.length_b   1.000
_cell.length_c   1.000
_cell.angle_alpha   90.00
_cell.angle_beta   90.00
_cell.angle_gamma   90.00
#
_symmetry.space_group_name_H-M   'P 1'
#
loop_
_entity.id
_entity.type
_entity.pdbx_description
1 polymer ?
#
loop_
_entity_poly.entity_id
_entity_poly.type
_entity_poly.pdbx_seq_one_letter_code
_entity_poly.pdbx_strand_id
1 'polypeptide(L)'
;MNQGKSERELRDGCARLDAVQLDGRNEMRFWLNIIWLVFGGFVLFLNYIFFGLLACIFIVTIPAGIASFRIASYIIWPFGKRVVPMPGAGAGSALMNLIWFFVAGIWLAIGHVITAFFQAITIIGIPLAIANLKLIPITCFPFGKMVIDDPTAAI
;
A
#
# COMPACT_ATOMS: atom_id res chain seq x y z
N MET A 1 -49.06 -8.42 12.38
CA MET A 1 -48.37 -7.18 12.81
C MET A 1 -47.01 -7.42 13.47
N ASN A 2 -46.54 -8.67 13.61
CA ASN A 2 -45.28 -9.00 14.32
C ASN A 2 -44.07 -9.25 13.44
N GLN A 3 -44.22 -9.56 12.13
CA GLN A 3 -43.11 -9.85 11.23
C GLN A 3 -42.22 -8.65 10.95
N GLY A 4 -42.78 -7.47 10.74
CA GLY A 4 -41.96 -6.27 10.45
C GLY A 4 -41.18 -5.71 11.64
N LYS A 5 -41.49 -6.16 12.86
CA LYS A 5 -40.69 -5.85 14.06
C LYS A 5 -39.47 -6.77 14.16
N SER A 6 -39.68 -8.07 13.91
CA SER A 6 -38.61 -9.07 13.89
C SER A 6 -37.55 -8.80 12.81
N GLU A 7 -37.99 -8.40 11.61
CA GLU A 7 -37.05 -8.05 10.52
C GLU A 7 -36.21 -6.80 10.83
N ARG A 8 -36.80 -5.82 11.52
CA ARG A 8 -36.03 -4.62 11.96
C ARG A 8 -35.00 -4.97 13.02
N GLU A 9 -35.37 -5.75 14.01
CA GLU A 9 -34.44 -6.19 15.06
C GLU A 9 -33.28 -7.01 14.50
N LEU A 10 -33.53 -7.88 13.50
CA LEU A 10 -32.48 -8.62 12.79
C LEU A 10 -31.57 -7.69 12.00
N ARG A 11 -32.10 -6.72 11.26
CA ARG A 11 -31.31 -5.73 10.51
C ARG A 11 -30.44 -4.88 11.43
N ASP A 12 -31.00 -4.41 12.54
CA ASP A 12 -30.26 -3.61 13.52
C ASP A 12 -29.18 -4.45 14.21
N GLY A 13 -29.47 -5.74 14.46
CA GLY A 13 -28.49 -6.69 14.98
C GLY A 13 -27.32 -6.92 14.00
N CYS A 14 -27.61 -7.17 12.72
CA CYS A 14 -26.58 -7.30 11.67
C CYS A 14 -25.75 -6.02 11.54
N ALA A 15 -26.41 -4.85 11.48
CA ALA A 15 -25.69 -3.58 11.36
C ALA A 15 -24.75 -3.30 12.54
N ARG A 16 -25.15 -3.68 13.76
CA ARG A 16 -24.29 -3.58 14.96
C ARG A 16 -23.10 -4.52 14.89
N LEU A 17 -23.31 -5.77 14.45
CA LEU A 17 -22.22 -6.74 14.30
C LEU A 17 -21.22 -6.28 13.25
N ASP A 18 -21.69 -5.75 12.11
CA ASP A 18 -20.85 -5.20 11.07
C ASP A 18 -20.05 -3.99 11.59
N ALA A 19 -20.68 -3.10 12.36
CA ALA A 19 -20.01 -1.94 12.95
C ALA A 19 -18.90 -2.34 13.94
N VAL A 20 -19.17 -3.30 14.82
CA VAL A 20 -18.18 -3.83 15.77
C VAL A 20 -17.02 -4.52 15.04
N GLN A 21 -17.32 -5.27 13.98
CA GLN A 21 -16.30 -5.95 13.18
C GLN A 21 -15.45 -4.98 12.36
N LEU A 22 -16.01 -3.87 11.89
CA LEU A 22 -15.27 -2.79 11.22
C LEU A 22 -14.37 -2.06 12.20
N ASP A 23 -14.85 -1.78 13.41
CA ASP A 23 -14.07 -1.10 14.46
C ASP A 23 -12.87 -1.95 14.86
N GLY A 24 -13.04 -3.21 15.17
CA GLY A 24 -11.93 -4.12 15.48
C GLY A 24 -10.90 -4.27 14.35
N ARG A 25 -11.33 -4.22 13.09
CA ARG A 25 -10.41 -4.22 11.93
C ARG A 25 -9.63 -2.91 11.82
N ASN A 26 -10.24 -1.78 12.12
CA ASN A 26 -9.56 -0.48 12.08
C ASN A 26 -8.48 -0.38 13.15
N GLU A 27 -8.77 -0.83 14.37
CA GLU A 27 -7.80 -0.92 15.46
C GLU A 27 -6.60 -1.81 15.07
N MET A 28 -6.88 -3.01 14.56
CA MET A 28 -5.82 -3.93 14.12
C MET A 28 -4.94 -3.32 13.04
N ARG A 29 -5.51 -2.62 12.05
CA ARG A 29 -4.76 -1.93 10.99
C ARG A 29 -3.92 -0.79 11.52
N PHE A 30 -4.45 -0.03 12.47
CA PHE A 30 -3.70 1.03 13.11
C PHE A 30 -2.43 0.48 13.76
N TRP A 31 -2.54 -0.59 14.55
CA TRP A 31 -1.39 -1.23 15.18
C TRP A 31 -0.44 -1.86 14.16
N LEU A 32 -0.95 -2.49 13.11
CA LEU A 32 -0.12 -3.03 12.02
C LEU A 32 0.66 -1.92 11.30
N ASN A 33 0.06 -0.76 11.06
CA ASN A 33 0.75 0.37 10.46
C ASN A 33 1.84 0.94 11.39
N ILE A 34 1.61 1.01 12.69
CA ILE A 34 2.62 1.45 13.66
C ILE A 34 3.80 0.46 13.70
N ILE A 35 3.50 -0.83 13.81
CA ILE A 35 4.54 -1.87 13.79
C ILE A 35 5.31 -1.84 12.46
N TRP A 36 4.60 -1.73 11.34
CA TRP A 36 5.19 -1.57 10.01
C TRP A 36 6.15 -0.39 9.95
N LEU A 37 5.72 0.78 10.42
CA LEU A 37 6.52 2.01 10.40
C LEU A 37 7.86 1.82 11.13
N VAL A 38 7.83 1.17 12.31
CA VAL A 38 9.02 0.92 13.14
C VAL A 38 9.92 -0.16 12.52
N PHE A 39 9.35 -1.24 11.96
CA PHE A 39 10.09 -2.42 11.48
C PHE A 39 10.50 -2.37 10.00
N GLY A 40 10.52 -1.20 9.38
CA GLY A 40 11.05 -1.04 8.02
C GLY A 40 10.31 -0.05 7.13
N GLY A 41 9.04 0.25 7.40
CA GLY A 41 8.25 1.18 6.61
C GLY A 41 8.88 2.58 6.54
N PHE A 42 9.46 3.06 7.62
CA PHE A 42 10.15 4.35 7.66
C PHE A 42 11.40 4.37 6.78
N VAL A 43 12.22 3.33 6.82
CA VAL A 43 13.43 3.22 5.98
C VAL A 43 13.05 3.15 4.50
N LEU A 44 12.05 2.37 4.16
CA LEU A 44 11.53 2.29 2.78
C LEU A 44 10.98 3.65 2.33
N PHE A 45 10.20 4.32 3.16
CA PHE A 45 9.69 5.67 2.88
C PHE A 45 10.84 6.65 2.55
N LEU A 46 11.90 6.67 3.35
CA LEU A 46 13.08 7.52 3.08
C LEU A 46 13.76 7.17 1.74
N ASN A 47 13.86 5.88 1.41
CA ASN A 47 14.39 5.45 0.12
C ASN A 47 13.54 5.98 -1.04
N TYR A 48 12.21 5.94 -0.94
CA TYR A 48 11.33 6.49 -1.99
C TYR A 48 11.43 8.00 -2.11
N ILE A 49 11.59 8.72 -1.00
CA ILE A 49 11.84 10.17 -1.02
C ILE A 49 13.18 10.46 -1.71
N PHE A 50 14.23 9.73 -1.36
CA PHE A 50 15.55 9.87 -1.95
C PHE A 50 15.53 9.66 -3.47
N PHE A 51 14.99 8.53 -3.95
CA PHE A 51 14.88 8.25 -5.38
C PHE A 51 13.91 9.21 -6.10
N GLY A 52 12.88 9.68 -5.40
CA GLY A 52 11.97 10.71 -5.92
C GLY A 52 12.67 12.04 -6.16
N LEU A 53 13.47 12.49 -5.21
CA LEU A 53 14.27 13.72 -5.34
C LEU A 53 15.31 13.56 -6.45
N LEU A 54 16.02 12.43 -6.50
CA LEU A 54 17.00 12.13 -7.55
C LEU A 54 16.35 12.14 -8.94
N ALA A 55 15.15 11.56 -9.06
CA ALA A 55 14.40 11.57 -10.32
C ALA A 55 13.94 12.98 -10.72
N CYS A 56 13.71 13.89 -9.77
CA CYS A 56 13.33 15.27 -10.09
C CYS A 56 14.48 16.15 -10.59
N ILE A 57 15.75 15.70 -10.49
CA ILE A 57 16.91 16.43 -11.02
C ILE A 57 16.85 16.51 -12.55
N PHE A 58 16.34 15.48 -13.20
CA PHE A 58 16.23 15.44 -14.65
C PHE A 58 14.77 15.74 -15.06
N ILE A 59 14.59 16.71 -15.95
CA ILE A 59 13.25 17.16 -16.39
C ILE A 59 12.41 16.01 -16.95
N VAL A 60 13.02 15.10 -17.71
CA VAL A 60 12.34 13.93 -18.31
C VAL A 60 11.83 12.95 -17.26
N THR A 61 12.46 12.88 -16.10
CA THR A 61 12.10 11.95 -15.01
C THR A 61 11.27 12.59 -13.88
N ILE A 62 10.87 13.87 -14.00
CA ILE A 62 9.94 14.52 -13.05
C ILE A 62 8.67 13.69 -12.83
N PRO A 63 7.97 13.16 -13.87
CA PRO A 63 6.80 12.31 -13.63
C PRO A 63 7.12 11.07 -12.79
N ALA A 64 8.34 10.53 -12.92
CA ALA A 64 8.81 9.41 -12.11
C ALA A 64 9.03 9.82 -10.64
N GLY A 65 9.61 11.01 -10.42
CA GLY A 65 9.74 11.59 -9.08
C GLY A 65 8.40 11.76 -8.37
N ILE A 66 7.40 12.32 -9.07
CA ILE A 66 6.03 12.46 -8.55
C ILE A 66 5.43 11.10 -8.21
N ALA A 67 5.62 10.08 -9.06
CA ALA A 67 5.16 8.73 -8.80
C ALA A 67 5.84 8.14 -7.55
N SER A 68 7.13 8.39 -7.35
CA SER A 68 7.87 7.97 -6.16
C SER A 68 7.28 8.56 -4.87
N PHE A 69 6.98 9.85 -4.86
CA PHE A 69 6.35 10.49 -3.69
C PHE A 69 4.95 9.96 -3.40
N ARG A 70 4.17 9.63 -4.43
CA ARG A 70 2.86 8.97 -4.25
C ARG A 70 3.00 7.59 -3.63
N ILE A 71 3.99 6.81 -4.05
CA ILE A 71 4.27 5.49 -3.46
C ILE A 71 4.81 5.66 -2.03
N ALA A 72 5.68 6.64 -1.78
CA ALA A 72 6.16 6.95 -0.43
C ALA A 72 4.99 7.16 0.54
N SER A 73 3.99 7.97 0.14
CA SER A 73 2.78 8.20 0.93
C SER A 73 1.94 6.94 1.17
N TYR A 74 1.99 5.98 0.25
CA TYR A 74 1.36 4.68 0.43
C TYR A 74 2.16 3.79 1.38
N ILE A 75 3.48 3.75 1.23
CA ILE A 75 4.37 2.89 2.01
C ILE A 75 4.40 3.27 3.49
N ILE A 76 4.26 4.55 3.82
CA ILE A 76 4.25 4.96 5.23
C ILE A 76 3.01 4.42 5.98
N TRP A 77 1.88 4.18 5.25
CA TRP A 77 0.62 3.70 5.82
C TRP A 77 -0.11 2.75 4.86
N PRO A 78 0.40 1.50 4.68
CA PRO A 78 -0.11 0.59 3.64
C PRO A 78 -1.38 -0.16 4.02
N PHE A 79 -1.59 -0.46 5.31
CA PHE A 79 -2.74 -1.27 5.74
C PHE A 79 -4.05 -0.47 5.67
N GLY A 80 -5.05 -1.02 5.01
CA GLY A 80 -6.31 -0.34 4.72
C GLY A 80 -6.36 0.35 3.36
N LYS A 81 -5.35 0.10 2.50
CA LYS A 81 -5.30 0.65 1.13
C LYS A 81 -5.12 -0.46 0.10
N ARG A 82 -5.60 -0.19 -1.11
CA ARG A 82 -5.47 -1.11 -2.26
C ARG A 82 -5.00 -0.38 -3.50
N VAL A 83 -4.19 -1.07 -4.29
CA VAL A 83 -3.72 -0.59 -5.58
C VAL A 83 -4.66 -1.09 -6.68
N VAL A 84 -5.17 -0.16 -7.49
CA VAL A 84 -6.05 -0.47 -8.62
C VAL A 84 -5.50 0.15 -9.91
N PRO A 85 -5.83 -0.42 -11.09
CA PRO A 85 -5.51 0.21 -12.36
C PRO A 85 -6.16 1.59 -12.48
N MET A 86 -5.42 2.56 -13.03
CA MET A 86 -5.96 3.89 -13.32
C MET A 86 -6.70 3.86 -14.66
N PRO A 87 -7.96 4.31 -14.72
CA PRO A 87 -8.67 4.42 -15.98
C PRO A 87 -7.91 5.32 -16.97
N GLY A 88 -7.79 4.90 -18.22
CA GLY A 88 -7.09 5.66 -19.27
C GLY A 88 -5.56 5.52 -19.27
N ALA A 89 -4.99 4.61 -18.48
CA ALA A 89 -3.56 4.29 -18.56
C ALA A 89 -3.24 3.70 -19.94
N GLY A 90 -2.43 4.42 -20.73
CA GLY A 90 -2.06 4.05 -22.10
C GLY A 90 -0.58 3.68 -22.25
N ALA A 91 -0.14 3.62 -23.51
CA ALA A 91 1.26 3.29 -23.88
C ALA A 91 2.32 4.16 -23.20
N GLY A 92 2.00 5.44 -22.92
CA GLY A 92 2.90 6.32 -22.17
C GLY A 92 3.20 5.81 -20.76
N SER A 93 2.23 5.23 -20.07
CA SER A 93 2.45 4.62 -18.74
C SER A 93 3.37 3.40 -18.83
N ALA A 94 3.28 2.60 -19.90
CA ALA A 94 4.14 1.45 -20.10
C ALA A 94 5.61 1.87 -20.34
N LEU A 95 5.83 2.89 -21.17
CA LEU A 95 7.17 3.43 -21.40
C LEU A 95 7.78 4.01 -20.13
N MET A 96 7.00 4.77 -19.36
CA MET A 96 7.45 5.34 -18.08
C MET A 96 7.75 4.25 -17.04
N ASN A 97 6.99 3.15 -17.02
CA ASN A 97 7.27 2.00 -16.16
C ASN A 97 8.60 1.33 -16.54
N LEU A 98 8.90 1.23 -17.85
CA LEU A 98 10.15 0.64 -18.31
C LEU A 98 11.37 1.50 -17.86
N ILE A 99 11.29 2.81 -18.07
CA ILE A 99 12.34 3.75 -17.63
C ILE A 99 12.48 3.68 -16.10
N TRP A 100 11.38 3.78 -15.38
CA TRP A 100 11.36 3.72 -13.92
C TRP A 100 11.96 2.43 -13.37
N PHE A 101 11.63 1.28 -13.97
CA PHE A 101 12.11 -0.02 -13.54
C PHE A 101 13.65 -0.06 -13.46
N PHE A 102 14.35 0.46 -14.46
CA PHE A 102 15.81 0.47 -14.47
C PHE A 102 16.42 1.58 -13.61
N VAL A 103 15.78 2.74 -13.50
CA VAL A 103 16.32 3.88 -12.76
C VAL A 103 16.16 3.69 -11.24
N ALA A 104 15.02 3.25 -10.78
CA ALA A 104 14.69 3.15 -9.36
C ALA A 104 13.97 1.87 -8.97
N GLY A 105 13.09 1.35 -9.82
CA GLY A 105 12.17 0.26 -9.48
C GLY A 105 12.87 -1.00 -8.99
N ILE A 106 13.92 -1.44 -9.67
CA ILE A 106 14.67 -2.64 -9.29
C ILE A 106 15.41 -2.44 -7.95
N TRP A 107 16.00 -1.28 -7.73
CA TRP A 107 16.72 -0.99 -6.49
C TRP A 107 15.80 -0.91 -5.29
N LEU A 108 14.65 -0.28 -5.45
CA LEU A 108 13.61 -0.22 -4.42
C LEU A 108 13.01 -1.60 -4.17
N ALA A 109 12.80 -2.42 -5.21
CA ALA A 109 12.33 -3.80 -5.06
C ALA A 109 13.31 -4.66 -4.25
N ILE A 110 14.61 -4.52 -4.50
CA ILE A 110 15.65 -5.17 -3.70
C ILE A 110 15.56 -4.72 -2.24
N GLY A 111 15.34 -3.42 -1.98
CA GLY A 111 15.10 -2.89 -0.63
C GLY A 111 13.91 -3.57 0.06
N HIS A 112 12.79 -3.76 -0.66
CA HIS A 112 11.62 -4.48 -0.14
C HIS A 112 11.93 -5.95 0.18
N VAL A 113 12.67 -6.65 -0.68
CA VAL A 113 13.07 -8.05 -0.44
C VAL A 113 13.97 -8.17 0.79
N ILE A 114 14.97 -7.29 0.92
CA ILE A 114 15.87 -7.27 2.07
C ILE A 114 15.08 -7.01 3.36
N THR A 115 14.21 -5.99 3.35
CA THR A 115 13.37 -5.67 4.51
C THR A 115 12.44 -6.84 4.86
N ALA A 116 11.82 -7.47 3.86
CA ALA A 116 10.96 -8.64 4.05
C ALA A 116 11.73 -9.81 4.68
N PHE A 117 12.97 -10.04 4.24
CA PHE A 117 13.82 -11.08 4.81
C PHE A 117 14.07 -10.87 6.31
N PHE A 118 14.47 -9.65 6.71
CA PHE A 118 14.68 -9.35 8.12
C PHE A 118 13.40 -9.40 8.95
N GLN A 119 12.27 -8.98 8.39
CA GLN A 119 10.97 -9.10 9.05
C GLN A 119 10.55 -10.56 9.23
N ALA A 120 10.79 -11.43 8.24
CA ALA A 120 10.42 -12.84 8.29
C ALA A 120 11.18 -13.66 9.36
N ILE A 121 12.31 -13.15 9.87
CA ILE A 121 13.04 -13.79 10.98
C ILE A 121 12.20 -13.77 12.26
N THR A 122 11.29 -12.82 12.41
CA THR A 122 10.41 -12.73 13.59
C THR A 122 9.00 -13.21 13.25
N ILE A 123 8.35 -13.92 14.17
CA ILE A 123 6.98 -14.40 13.96
C ILE A 123 6.01 -13.23 13.70
N ILE A 124 6.16 -12.12 14.43
CA ILE A 124 5.35 -10.90 14.25
C ILE A 124 5.66 -10.23 12.90
N GLY A 125 6.88 -10.38 12.39
CA GLY A 125 7.29 -9.82 11.12
C GLY A 125 6.82 -10.58 9.89
N ILE A 126 6.35 -11.83 10.00
CA ILE A 126 5.86 -12.61 8.86
C ILE A 126 4.74 -11.88 8.08
N PRO A 127 3.66 -11.38 8.71
CA PRO A 127 2.64 -10.61 7.99
C PRO A 127 3.20 -9.33 7.34
N LEU A 128 4.20 -8.70 7.98
CA LEU A 128 4.86 -7.53 7.43
C LEU A 128 5.76 -7.88 6.23
N ALA A 129 6.44 -9.02 6.28
CA ALA A 129 7.23 -9.53 5.15
C ALA A 129 6.34 -9.82 3.93
N ILE A 130 5.16 -10.41 4.14
CA ILE A 130 4.17 -10.62 3.08
C ILE A 130 3.71 -9.28 2.50
N ALA A 131 3.49 -8.27 3.35
CA ALA A 131 3.15 -6.92 2.92
C ALA A 131 4.24 -6.33 2.01
N ASN A 132 5.52 -6.44 2.40
CA ASN A 132 6.65 -6.01 1.58
C ASN A 132 6.66 -6.66 0.20
N LEU A 133 6.46 -7.98 0.13
CA LEU A 133 6.43 -8.69 -1.15
C LEU A 133 5.26 -8.23 -2.04
N LYS A 134 4.10 -7.93 -1.43
CA LYS A 134 2.93 -7.40 -2.15
C LYS A 134 3.13 -5.97 -2.68
N LEU A 135 4.04 -5.20 -2.10
CA LEU A 135 4.38 -3.85 -2.57
C LEU A 135 5.31 -3.85 -3.79
N ILE A 136 6.05 -4.93 -4.07
CA ILE A 136 7.01 -5.01 -5.17
C ILE A 136 6.38 -4.67 -6.54
N PRO A 137 5.18 -5.18 -6.92
CA PRO A 137 4.61 -4.87 -8.23
C PRO A 137 4.27 -3.40 -8.45
N ILE A 138 3.89 -2.65 -7.41
CA ILE A 138 3.68 -1.19 -7.54
C ILE A 138 5.00 -0.44 -7.49
N THR A 139 5.98 -0.96 -6.78
CA THR A 139 7.35 -0.44 -6.74
C THR A 139 8.00 -0.48 -8.11
N CYS A 140 7.88 -1.60 -8.82
CA CYS A 140 8.46 -1.77 -10.15
C CYS A 140 7.68 -1.05 -11.24
N PHE A 141 6.35 -0.98 -11.14
CA PHE A 141 5.45 -0.49 -12.19
C PHE A 141 4.36 0.44 -11.61
N PRO A 142 4.75 1.67 -11.19
CA PRO A 142 3.83 2.59 -10.52
C PRO A 142 2.90 3.34 -11.47
N PHE A 143 3.30 3.53 -12.75
CA PHE A 143 2.51 4.29 -13.70
C PHE A 143 1.30 3.49 -14.18
N GLY A 144 0.16 4.18 -14.33
CA GLY A 144 -1.10 3.54 -14.67
C GLY A 144 -1.77 2.82 -13.49
N LYS A 145 -1.35 3.08 -12.27
CA LYS A 145 -1.96 2.59 -11.04
C LYS A 145 -2.31 3.74 -10.09
N MET A 146 -3.33 3.53 -9.29
CA MET A 146 -3.74 4.45 -8.23
C MET A 146 -3.95 3.68 -6.92
N VAL A 147 -3.75 4.37 -5.81
CA VAL A 147 -3.99 3.85 -4.47
C VAL A 147 -5.33 4.40 -3.98
N ILE A 148 -6.19 3.53 -3.52
CA ILE A 148 -7.49 3.88 -2.93
C ILE A 148 -7.58 3.33 -1.52
N ASP A 149 -8.33 4.03 -0.67
CA ASP A 149 -8.67 3.51 0.66
C ASP A 149 -9.68 2.37 0.49
N ASP A 150 -9.40 1.25 1.11
CA ASP A 150 -10.26 0.08 1.09
C ASP A 150 -10.37 -0.49 2.51
N PRO A 151 -11.50 -0.23 3.17
CA PRO A 151 -11.73 -0.75 4.52
C PRO A 151 -11.84 -2.28 4.58
N THR A 152 -11.84 -2.98 3.46
CA THR A 152 -11.86 -4.44 3.39
C THR A 152 -10.49 -5.03 3.05
N ALA A 153 -9.55 -4.22 2.54
CA ALA A 153 -8.21 -4.70 2.21
C ALA A 153 -7.44 -5.09 3.48
N ALA A 154 -6.98 -6.32 3.55
CA ALA A 154 -6.06 -6.76 4.59
C ALA A 154 -4.64 -6.21 4.31
N ILE A 155 -4.25 -6.17 3.07
CA ILE A 155 -3.14 -5.46 2.39
C ILE A 155 -3.43 -5.54 0.89
#